data_3f7d2d5c4153881c987062ee102748dc
#
_entry.id   3f7d2d5c4153881c987062ee102748dc
#
_cell.length_a   1.000
_cell.length_b   1.000
_cell.length_c   1.000
_cell.angle_alpha   90.00
_cell.angle_beta   90.00
_cell.angle_gamma   90.00
#
_symmetry.space_group_name_H-M   'P 1'
#
loop_
_entity.id
_entity.type
_entity.pdbx_description
1 polymer ?
#
loop_
_entity_poly.entity_id
_entity_poly.type
_entity_poly.pdbx_seq_one_letter_code
_entity_poly.pdbx_strand_id
1 'polypeptide(L)'
;FNTGKERQIKKINLSGYKGLLAFIFCASLFFVSFLFPLFQMIFWTFQFPEYFSNIDLFKLNVNTLRIVIITSLILIILSVITNFSIRVLKSRLLNFISFFSVSGYAIPGIIISVSILSFLSFLDDFFVLNLKNIFIGTISGLVLGYFLRFYSISFNGIKTSYLNINYSVDETSYLLGYKKYQTFFKVHFPFLFKNLILIFLLISIEVLKELPITLILRPFNFETFATQAYIYASQDLLEAAALPSLFLIFWAGLMIFITSKYILLDK
;
A
#
# COMPACT_ATOMS: atom_id res chain seq x y z
N PHE A 1 21.80 14.20 22.00
CA PHE A 1 20.69 13.26 22.15
C PHE A 1 19.61 13.96 22.95
N ASN A 2 18.66 14.55 22.25
CA ASN A 2 17.50 15.15 22.87
C ASN A 2 16.48 14.02 23.08
N THR A 3 16.52 13.39 24.24
CA THR A 3 15.37 12.66 24.76
C THR A 3 14.30 13.69 25.06
N GLY A 4 13.57 14.10 24.03
CA GLY A 4 12.43 14.96 24.20
C GLY A 4 11.48 14.26 25.17
N LYS A 5 11.34 14.79 26.38
CA LYS A 5 10.27 14.40 27.28
C LYS A 5 8.98 14.42 26.46
N GLU A 6 8.38 13.26 26.26
CA GLU A 6 7.04 13.18 25.67
C GLU A 6 6.15 14.12 26.45
N ARG A 7 5.76 15.22 25.83
CA ARG A 7 4.79 16.15 26.43
C ARG A 7 3.49 15.37 26.52
N GLN A 8 3.19 14.85 27.70
CA GLN A 8 1.92 14.19 27.94
C GLN A 8 0.81 15.19 27.58
N ILE A 9 0.08 14.88 26.51
CA ILE A 9 -1.09 15.66 26.11
C ILE A 9 -2.08 15.58 27.25
N LYS A 10 -2.42 16.72 27.86
CA LYS A 10 -3.44 16.79 28.91
C LYS A 10 -4.76 16.27 28.36
N LYS A 11 -5.19 15.11 28.83
CA LYS A 11 -6.51 14.57 28.49
C LYS A 11 -7.57 15.47 29.11
N ILE A 12 -8.46 15.99 28.27
CA ILE A 12 -9.64 16.76 28.74
C ILE A 12 -10.76 15.76 29.00
N ASN A 13 -11.13 15.57 30.26
CA ASN A 13 -12.25 14.71 30.62
C ASN A 13 -13.57 15.47 30.40
N LEU A 14 -14.30 15.06 29.39
CA LEU A 14 -15.64 15.55 29.12
C LEU A 14 -16.63 14.75 29.98
N SER A 15 -17.20 15.40 31.02
CA SER A 15 -18.22 14.80 31.91
C SER A 15 -19.61 15.32 31.59
N GLY A 16 -20.65 14.53 31.95
CA GLY A 16 -22.05 14.92 31.80
C GLY A 16 -22.49 15.09 30.33
N TYR A 17 -23.40 16.05 30.09
CA TYR A 17 -24.01 16.27 28.78
C TYR A 17 -23.01 16.63 27.67
N LYS A 18 -21.89 17.28 28.00
CA LYS A 18 -20.82 17.62 27.02
C LYS A 18 -20.15 16.35 26.46
N GLY A 19 -19.92 15.36 27.31
CA GLY A 19 -19.40 14.06 26.88
C GLY A 19 -20.40 13.32 25.99
N LEU A 20 -21.68 13.35 26.35
CA LEU A 20 -22.75 12.73 25.56
C LEU A 20 -22.88 13.39 24.16
N LEU A 21 -22.88 14.73 24.11
CA LEU A 21 -22.93 15.46 22.83
C LEU A 21 -21.73 15.15 21.93
N ALA A 22 -20.53 15.15 22.51
CA ALA A 22 -19.33 14.77 21.73
C ALA A 22 -19.40 13.34 21.21
N PHE A 23 -19.90 12.39 22.01
CA PHE A 23 -20.09 11.00 21.58
C PHE A 23 -21.14 10.89 20.48
N ILE A 24 -22.31 11.51 20.62
CA ILE A 24 -23.37 11.49 19.60
C ILE A 24 -22.86 12.09 18.30
N PHE A 25 -22.14 13.21 18.36
CA PHE A 25 -21.57 13.85 17.17
C PHE A 25 -20.59 12.93 16.45
N CYS A 26 -19.62 12.34 17.15
CA CYS A 26 -18.67 11.40 16.55
C CYS A 26 -19.35 10.13 16.03
N ALA A 27 -20.31 9.59 16.79
CA ALA A 27 -21.07 8.40 16.40
C ALA A 27 -21.95 8.66 15.17
N SER A 28 -22.59 9.83 15.07
CA SER A 28 -23.41 10.21 13.91
C SER A 28 -22.55 10.36 12.64
N LEU A 29 -21.38 10.98 12.76
CA LEU A 29 -20.44 11.06 11.64
C LEU A 29 -20.02 9.67 11.16
N PHE A 30 -19.64 8.78 12.08
CA PHE A 30 -19.26 7.41 11.75
C PHE A 30 -20.41 6.63 11.13
N PHE A 31 -21.63 6.78 11.68
CA PHE A 31 -22.82 6.12 11.15
C PHE A 31 -23.11 6.55 9.72
N VAL A 32 -23.17 7.85 9.46
CA VAL A 32 -23.55 8.40 8.13
C VAL A 32 -22.46 8.13 7.08
N SER A 33 -21.17 8.26 7.46
CA SER A 33 -20.07 8.13 6.49
C SER A 33 -19.64 6.70 6.22
N PHE A 34 -19.87 5.77 7.14
CA PHE A 34 -19.40 4.39 7.01
C PHE A 34 -20.51 3.36 7.15
N LEU A 35 -21.25 3.35 8.27
CA LEU A 35 -22.22 2.28 8.52
C LEU A 35 -23.40 2.34 7.56
N PHE A 36 -23.94 3.51 7.27
CA PHE A 36 -25.08 3.66 6.37
C PHE A 36 -24.77 3.18 4.95
N PRO A 37 -23.67 3.62 4.27
CA PRO A 37 -23.30 3.05 2.98
C PRO A 37 -23.01 1.55 3.03
N LEU A 38 -22.40 1.05 4.09
CA LEU A 38 -22.12 -0.37 4.26
C LEU A 38 -23.41 -1.20 4.31
N PHE A 39 -24.39 -0.77 5.13
CA PHE A 39 -25.69 -1.42 5.22
C PHE A 39 -26.44 -1.37 3.88
N GLN A 40 -26.37 -0.25 3.16
CA GLN A 40 -26.98 -0.11 1.85
C GLN A 40 -26.38 -1.11 0.85
N MET A 41 -25.05 -1.26 0.80
CA MET A 41 -24.39 -2.25 -0.06
C MET A 41 -24.77 -3.70 0.29
N ILE A 42 -24.85 -4.01 1.59
CA ILE A 42 -25.28 -5.32 2.07
C ILE A 42 -26.76 -5.56 1.63
N PHE A 43 -27.63 -4.59 1.83
CA PHE A 43 -29.03 -4.67 1.43
C PHE A 43 -29.18 -4.92 -0.08
N TRP A 44 -28.48 -4.19 -0.93
CA TRP A 44 -28.48 -4.39 -2.38
C TRP A 44 -27.99 -5.78 -2.79
N THR A 45 -26.98 -6.31 -2.10
CA THR A 45 -26.46 -7.65 -2.39
C THR A 45 -27.51 -8.73 -2.17
N PHE A 46 -28.41 -8.57 -1.19
CA PHE A 46 -29.49 -9.53 -0.94
C PHE A 46 -30.72 -9.29 -1.82
N GLN A 47 -30.99 -8.03 -2.16
CA GLN A 47 -32.16 -7.66 -2.94
C GLN A 47 -32.02 -7.97 -4.44
N PHE A 48 -30.81 -7.89 -4.98
CA PHE A 48 -30.52 -8.02 -6.42
C PHE A 48 -29.48 -9.12 -6.72
N PRO A 49 -29.76 -10.39 -6.36
CA PRO A 49 -28.80 -11.47 -6.56
C PRO A 49 -28.49 -11.78 -8.03
N GLU A 50 -29.36 -11.39 -8.97
CA GLU A 50 -29.16 -11.58 -10.40
C GLU A 50 -27.93 -10.87 -10.96
N TYR A 51 -27.54 -9.73 -10.40
CA TYR A 51 -26.31 -9.02 -10.82
C TYR A 51 -25.04 -9.78 -10.50
N PHE A 52 -25.09 -10.75 -9.57
CA PHE A 52 -23.91 -11.44 -9.08
C PHE A 52 -23.74 -12.84 -9.68
N SER A 53 -24.76 -13.37 -10.31
CA SER A 53 -24.73 -14.71 -10.94
C SER A 53 -23.68 -14.83 -12.05
N ASN A 54 -23.37 -13.73 -12.74
CA ASN A 54 -22.44 -13.67 -13.85
C ASN A 54 -21.04 -13.16 -13.46
N ILE A 55 -20.82 -12.84 -12.17
CA ILE A 55 -19.52 -12.35 -11.70
C ILE A 55 -18.67 -13.53 -11.24
N ASP A 56 -17.53 -13.74 -11.88
CA ASP A 56 -16.53 -14.67 -11.42
C ASP A 56 -15.75 -14.09 -10.23
N LEU A 57 -16.37 -14.21 -9.03
CA LEU A 57 -15.79 -13.73 -7.78
C LEU A 57 -14.44 -14.38 -7.46
N PHE A 58 -14.26 -15.64 -7.84
CA PHE A 58 -13.00 -16.34 -7.61
C PHE A 58 -11.88 -15.71 -8.43
N LYS A 59 -12.12 -15.46 -9.72
CA LYS A 59 -11.16 -14.79 -10.61
C LYS A 59 -10.82 -13.38 -10.11
N LEU A 60 -11.82 -12.59 -9.71
CA LEU A 60 -11.61 -11.25 -9.15
C LEU A 60 -10.76 -11.29 -7.89
N ASN A 61 -11.04 -12.24 -7.00
CA ASN A 61 -10.30 -12.41 -5.75
C ASN A 61 -8.84 -12.79 -6.02
N VAL A 62 -8.61 -13.78 -6.89
CA VAL A 62 -7.26 -14.22 -7.26
C VAL A 62 -6.47 -13.09 -7.92
N ASN A 63 -7.08 -12.36 -8.87
CA ASN A 63 -6.42 -11.24 -9.55
C ASN A 63 -6.06 -10.13 -8.57
N THR A 64 -7.00 -9.75 -7.70
CA THR A 64 -6.78 -8.69 -6.70
C THR A 64 -5.67 -9.06 -5.73
N LEU A 65 -5.73 -10.25 -5.13
CA LEU A 65 -4.73 -10.69 -4.16
C LEU A 65 -3.37 -10.92 -4.82
N ARG A 66 -3.35 -11.47 -6.04
CA ARG A 66 -2.12 -11.69 -6.79
C ARG A 66 -1.36 -10.39 -7.02
N ILE A 67 -2.02 -9.34 -7.51
CA ILE A 67 -1.35 -8.07 -7.77
C ILE A 67 -0.92 -7.37 -6.48
N VAL A 68 -1.75 -7.42 -5.44
CA VAL A 68 -1.44 -6.88 -4.11
C VAL A 68 -0.18 -7.53 -3.54
N ILE A 69 -0.11 -8.86 -3.51
CA ILE A 69 1.01 -9.61 -2.93
C ILE A 69 2.29 -9.38 -3.74
N ILE A 70 2.23 -9.53 -5.07
CA ILE A 70 3.41 -9.35 -5.95
C ILE A 70 3.99 -7.95 -5.78
N THR A 71 3.15 -6.92 -5.87
CA THR A 71 3.60 -5.53 -5.77
C THR A 71 4.18 -5.23 -4.39
N SER A 72 3.48 -5.61 -3.31
CA SER A 72 3.93 -5.34 -1.94
C SER A 72 5.28 -6.02 -1.64
N LEU A 73 5.48 -7.25 -2.09
CA LEU A 73 6.75 -7.97 -1.93
C LEU A 73 7.89 -7.29 -2.70
N ILE A 74 7.66 -6.94 -3.97
CA ILE A 74 8.67 -6.25 -4.79
C ILE A 74 9.06 -4.92 -4.15
N LEU A 75 8.09 -4.12 -3.72
CA LEU A 75 8.33 -2.82 -3.08
C LEU A 75 9.15 -2.95 -1.80
N ILE A 76 8.84 -3.92 -0.96
CA ILE A 76 9.60 -4.17 0.27
C ILE A 76 11.03 -4.61 -0.03
N ILE A 77 11.21 -5.58 -0.93
CA ILE A 77 12.55 -6.08 -1.28
C ILE A 77 13.42 -4.94 -1.80
N LEU A 78 12.91 -4.14 -2.76
CA LEU A 78 13.66 -3.02 -3.32
C LEU A 78 13.96 -1.95 -2.28
N SER A 79 13.01 -1.64 -1.39
CA SER A 79 13.19 -0.66 -0.33
C SER A 79 14.14 -1.12 0.76
N VAL A 80 14.17 -2.42 1.09
CA VAL A 80 15.14 -3.00 2.01
C VAL A 80 16.56 -2.90 1.42
N ILE A 81 16.72 -3.29 0.16
CA ILE A 81 18.01 -3.23 -0.55
C ILE A 81 18.51 -1.79 -0.59
N THR A 82 17.68 -0.82 -0.96
CA THR A 82 18.06 0.59 -1.03
C THR A 82 18.43 1.17 0.34
N ASN A 83 17.60 0.96 1.36
CA ASN A 83 17.89 1.47 2.71
C ASN A 83 19.15 0.86 3.31
N PHE A 84 19.34 -0.46 3.12
CA PHE A 84 20.58 -1.14 3.55
C PHE A 84 21.81 -0.59 2.83
N SER A 85 21.71 -0.40 1.50
CA SER A 85 22.80 0.15 0.69
C SER A 85 23.16 1.57 1.13
N ILE A 86 22.18 2.43 1.40
CA ILE A 86 22.39 3.79 1.92
C ILE A 86 23.12 3.74 3.27
N ARG A 87 22.69 2.84 4.17
CA ARG A 87 23.29 2.68 5.50
C ARG A 87 24.76 2.25 5.44
N VAL A 88 25.08 1.29 4.57
CA VAL A 88 26.41 0.69 4.46
C VAL A 88 27.38 1.55 3.63
N LEU A 89 26.92 2.09 2.51
CA LEU A 89 27.76 2.83 1.57
C LEU A 89 27.88 4.31 1.90
N LYS A 90 26.97 4.87 2.70
CA LYS A 90 26.89 6.31 3.05
C LYS A 90 27.01 7.23 1.83
N SER A 91 26.54 6.77 0.66
CA SER A 91 26.68 7.47 -0.62
C SER A 91 25.70 8.64 -0.74
N ARG A 92 26.21 9.83 -1.08
CA ARG A 92 25.39 11.01 -1.39
C ARG A 92 24.50 10.78 -2.61
N LEU A 93 25.00 10.07 -3.61
CA LEU A 93 24.27 9.77 -4.85
C LEU A 93 23.04 8.89 -4.56
N LEU A 94 23.19 7.83 -3.76
CA LEU A 94 22.06 6.97 -3.37
C LEU A 94 21.00 7.74 -2.58
N ASN A 95 21.41 8.63 -1.68
CA ASN A 95 20.48 9.51 -0.97
C ASN A 95 19.73 10.44 -1.91
N PHE A 96 20.40 10.99 -2.91
CA PHE A 96 19.79 11.87 -3.91
C PHE A 96 18.77 11.10 -4.77
N ILE A 97 19.16 9.96 -5.32
CA ILE A 97 18.24 9.11 -6.13
C ILE A 97 17.03 8.69 -5.30
N SER A 98 17.23 8.27 -4.04
CA SER A 98 16.12 7.86 -3.18
C SER A 98 15.16 9.00 -2.87
N PHE A 99 15.66 10.24 -2.75
CA PHE A 99 14.81 11.41 -2.54
C PHE A 99 13.82 11.61 -3.70
N PHE A 100 14.29 11.50 -4.94
CA PHE A 100 13.41 11.60 -6.13
C PHE A 100 12.43 10.42 -6.22
N SER A 101 12.89 9.20 -5.94
CA SER A 101 12.04 8.01 -5.98
C SER A 101 10.88 8.06 -4.99
N VAL A 102 11.03 8.82 -3.89
CA VAL A 102 10.00 8.98 -2.85
C VAL A 102 8.91 9.99 -3.26
N SER A 103 9.16 10.86 -4.22
CA SER A 103 8.18 11.89 -4.64
C SER A 103 6.95 11.35 -5.39
N GLY A 104 7.02 10.11 -5.90
CA GLY A 104 5.97 9.53 -6.74
C GLY A 104 4.58 9.43 -6.08
N TYR A 105 4.52 9.31 -4.76
CA TYR A 105 3.23 9.26 -4.03
C TYR A 105 2.41 10.56 -4.15
N ALA A 106 3.09 11.69 -4.31
CA ALA A 106 2.42 12.98 -4.47
C ALA A 106 1.78 13.17 -5.86
N ILE A 107 2.18 12.34 -6.84
CA ILE A 107 1.70 12.46 -8.22
C ILE A 107 0.39 11.66 -8.37
N PRO A 108 -0.67 12.23 -8.95
CA PRO A 108 -1.90 11.50 -9.26
C PRO A 108 -1.65 10.26 -10.12
N GLY A 109 -2.31 9.14 -9.79
CA GLY A 109 -2.10 7.86 -10.49
C GLY A 109 -2.35 7.90 -11.99
N ILE A 110 -3.32 8.71 -12.44
CA ILE A 110 -3.60 8.94 -13.87
C ILE A 110 -2.36 9.53 -14.56
N ILE A 111 -1.73 10.54 -13.97
CA ILE A 111 -0.54 11.18 -14.55
C ILE A 111 0.62 10.19 -14.63
N ILE A 112 0.84 9.39 -13.59
CA ILE A 112 1.86 8.34 -13.60
C ILE A 112 1.61 7.36 -14.75
N SER A 113 0.37 6.88 -14.91
CA SER A 113 0.04 5.89 -15.93
C SER A 113 0.24 6.43 -17.35
N VAL A 114 -0.24 7.64 -17.62
CA VAL A 114 -0.05 8.28 -18.93
C VAL A 114 1.43 8.57 -19.19
N SER A 115 2.18 9.00 -18.17
CA SER A 115 3.62 9.24 -18.29
C SER A 115 4.39 7.95 -18.61
N ILE A 116 4.02 6.82 -18.00
CA ILE A 116 4.62 5.51 -18.31
C ILE A 116 4.38 5.16 -19.78
N LEU A 117 3.12 5.24 -20.25
CA LEU A 117 2.78 4.93 -21.63
C LEU A 117 3.55 5.81 -22.63
N SER A 118 3.59 7.12 -22.38
CA SER A 118 4.31 8.08 -23.24
C SER A 118 5.82 7.86 -23.21
N PHE A 119 6.39 7.60 -22.04
CA PHE A 119 7.83 7.36 -21.89
C PHE A 119 8.27 6.06 -22.54
N LEU A 120 7.53 4.96 -22.37
CA LEU A 120 7.82 3.69 -23.04
C LEU A 120 7.70 3.81 -24.55
N SER A 121 6.71 4.58 -25.03
CA SER A 121 6.56 4.86 -26.45
C SER A 121 7.75 5.62 -27.01
N PHE A 122 8.18 6.67 -26.32
CA PHE A 122 9.36 7.45 -26.71
C PHE A 122 10.64 6.61 -26.74
N LEU A 123 10.85 5.74 -25.74
CA LEU A 123 12.02 4.84 -25.71
C LEU A 123 12.02 3.85 -26.85
N ASP A 124 10.86 3.27 -27.18
CA ASP A 124 10.76 2.31 -28.29
C ASP A 124 10.99 2.97 -29.66
N ASP A 125 10.48 4.19 -29.83
CA ASP A 125 10.66 4.91 -31.08
C ASP A 125 12.13 5.36 -31.26
N PHE A 126 12.87 5.61 -30.16
CA PHE A 126 14.26 6.05 -30.20
C PHE A 126 15.27 4.89 -30.25
N PHE A 127 15.04 3.81 -29.47
CA PHE A 127 16.01 2.72 -29.28
C PHE A 127 15.58 1.37 -29.89
N VAL A 128 14.37 1.26 -30.44
CA VAL A 128 13.81 0.01 -31.02
C VAL A 128 13.85 -1.18 -30.02
N LEU A 129 13.55 -0.92 -28.73
CA LEU A 129 13.70 -1.90 -27.65
C LEU A 129 12.49 -2.83 -27.45
N ASN A 130 11.36 -2.56 -28.11
CA ASN A 130 10.09 -3.28 -27.94
C ASN A 130 9.55 -3.30 -26.47
N LEU A 131 9.84 -2.26 -25.70
CA LEU A 131 9.39 -2.14 -24.31
C LEU A 131 7.88 -2.06 -24.19
N LYS A 132 7.18 -1.52 -25.19
CA LYS A 132 5.72 -1.51 -25.26
C LYS A 132 5.14 -2.92 -25.07
N ASN A 133 5.70 -3.91 -25.76
CA ASN A 133 5.21 -5.30 -25.69
C ASN A 133 5.44 -5.95 -24.31
N ILE A 134 6.47 -5.50 -23.58
CA ILE A 134 6.81 -6.04 -22.25
C ILE A 134 5.95 -5.40 -21.15
N PHE A 135 5.64 -4.10 -21.26
CA PHE A 135 5.02 -3.35 -20.17
C PHE A 135 3.57 -2.96 -20.44
N ILE A 136 3.17 -2.63 -21.67
CA ILE A 136 1.80 -2.17 -21.95
C ILE A 136 0.83 -3.35 -21.97
N GLY A 137 -0.23 -3.27 -21.20
CA GLY A 137 -1.23 -4.34 -21.10
C GLY A 137 -0.72 -5.61 -20.43
N THR A 138 0.29 -5.50 -19.56
CA THR A 138 0.88 -6.63 -18.83
C THR A 138 0.93 -6.38 -17.34
N ILE A 139 1.09 -7.44 -16.54
CA ILE A 139 1.26 -7.33 -15.08
C ILE A 139 2.53 -6.54 -14.74
N SER A 140 3.60 -6.64 -15.53
CA SER A 140 4.84 -5.91 -15.31
C SER A 140 4.64 -4.39 -15.42
N GLY A 141 3.87 -3.92 -16.39
CA GLY A 141 3.53 -2.49 -16.52
C GLY A 141 2.69 -1.99 -15.35
N LEU A 142 1.72 -2.79 -14.91
CA LEU A 142 0.91 -2.46 -13.75
C LEU A 142 1.75 -2.37 -12.46
N VAL A 143 2.66 -3.34 -12.25
CA VAL A 143 3.60 -3.33 -11.10
C VAL A 143 4.56 -2.13 -11.19
N LEU A 144 5.01 -1.75 -12.38
CA LEU A 144 5.82 -0.54 -12.58
C LEU A 144 5.08 0.74 -12.17
N GLY A 145 3.80 0.86 -12.54
CA GLY A 145 2.95 1.98 -12.12
C GLY A 145 2.81 2.06 -10.59
N TYR A 146 2.53 0.94 -9.97
CA TYR A 146 2.46 0.85 -8.51
C TYR A 146 3.80 1.11 -7.83
N PHE A 147 4.90 0.63 -8.42
CA PHE A 147 6.24 0.92 -7.92
C PHE A 147 6.50 2.42 -7.87
N LEU A 148 6.26 3.14 -8.95
CA LEU A 148 6.49 4.59 -8.98
C LEU A 148 5.62 5.33 -7.95
N ARG A 149 4.40 4.87 -7.69
CA ARG A 149 3.50 5.51 -6.76
C ARG A 149 3.78 5.16 -5.31
N PHE A 150 3.91 3.88 -4.99
CA PHE A 150 3.91 3.39 -3.60
C PHE A 150 5.29 3.10 -3.01
N TYR A 151 6.36 3.26 -3.80
CA TYR A 151 7.72 3.05 -3.32
C TYR A 151 8.06 3.93 -2.10
N SER A 152 7.52 5.14 -2.05
CA SER A 152 7.74 6.07 -0.94
C SER A 152 7.25 5.51 0.41
N ILE A 153 6.15 4.77 0.43
CA ILE A 153 5.59 4.19 1.65
C ILE A 153 6.53 3.14 2.20
N SER A 154 6.97 2.19 1.35
CA SER A 154 7.91 1.15 1.74
C SER A 154 9.28 1.71 2.13
N PHE A 155 9.81 2.63 1.34
CA PHE A 155 11.11 3.25 1.59
C PHE A 155 11.15 4.01 2.92
N ASN A 156 10.18 4.90 3.17
CA ASN A 156 10.11 5.69 4.40
C ASN A 156 9.79 4.81 5.63
N GLY A 157 8.94 3.82 5.49
CA GLY A 157 8.64 2.87 6.55
C GLY A 157 9.88 2.10 7.01
N ILE A 158 10.67 1.57 6.05
CA ILE A 158 11.91 0.86 6.34
C ILE A 158 12.98 1.81 6.86
N LYS A 159 13.11 3.00 6.28
CA LYS A 159 14.02 4.05 6.77
C LYS A 159 13.76 4.38 8.24
N THR A 160 12.51 4.57 8.62
CA THR A 160 12.11 4.83 10.01
C THR A 160 12.46 3.65 10.92
N SER A 161 12.26 2.42 10.45
CA SER A 161 12.63 1.21 11.18
C SER A 161 14.14 1.13 11.42
N TYR A 162 14.95 1.54 10.45
CA TYR A 162 16.41 1.60 10.60
C TYR A 162 16.89 2.66 11.60
N LEU A 163 16.11 3.73 11.85
CA LEU A 163 16.48 4.73 12.86
C LEU A 163 16.52 4.14 14.29
N ASN A 164 15.78 3.06 14.53
CA ASN A 164 15.79 2.35 15.81
C ASN A 164 17.00 1.42 15.99
N ILE A 165 17.79 1.18 14.93
CA ILE A 165 19.00 0.36 14.99
C ILE A 165 20.22 1.28 15.06
N ASN A 166 20.88 1.33 16.22
CA ASN A 166 22.06 2.16 16.40
C ASN A 166 23.20 1.71 15.46
N TYR A 167 24.01 2.64 14.97
CA TYR A 167 25.18 2.33 14.14
C TYR A 167 26.25 1.51 14.88
N SER A 168 26.34 1.61 16.21
CA SER A 168 27.23 0.79 17.04
C SER A 168 26.97 -0.71 16.88
N VAL A 169 25.74 -1.12 16.54
CA VAL A 169 25.40 -2.53 16.27
C VAL A 169 26.12 -3.02 15.00
N ASP A 170 26.24 -2.18 13.98
CA ASP A 170 26.98 -2.52 12.75
C ASP A 170 28.49 -2.66 13.06
N GLU A 171 29.04 -1.70 13.80
CA GLU A 171 30.45 -1.69 14.19
C GLU A 171 30.81 -2.94 15.03
N THR A 172 29.98 -3.28 16.02
CA THR A 172 30.14 -4.49 16.81
C THR A 172 30.09 -5.75 15.96
N SER A 173 29.17 -5.81 15.00
CA SER A 173 29.05 -6.97 14.10
C SER A 173 30.30 -7.15 13.23
N TYR A 174 30.91 -6.04 12.77
CA TYR A 174 32.14 -6.07 11.98
C TYR A 174 33.35 -6.45 12.85
N LEU A 175 33.42 -6.00 14.10
CA LEU A 175 34.43 -6.42 15.05
C LEU A 175 34.38 -7.92 15.36
N LEU A 176 33.18 -8.51 15.34
CA LEU A 176 32.98 -9.96 15.45
C LEU A 176 33.29 -10.73 14.16
N GLY A 177 33.80 -10.06 13.12
CA GLY A 177 34.18 -10.68 11.85
C GLY A 177 33.05 -10.92 10.86
N TYR A 178 31.85 -10.39 11.11
CA TYR A 178 30.74 -10.55 10.14
C TYR A 178 30.94 -9.68 8.92
N LYS A 179 30.71 -10.28 7.73
CA LYS A 179 30.65 -9.55 6.47
C LYS A 179 29.32 -8.79 6.35
N LYS A 180 29.24 -7.77 5.49
CA LYS A 180 28.06 -6.91 5.29
C LYS A 180 26.76 -7.71 5.11
N TYR A 181 26.74 -8.75 4.27
CA TYR A 181 25.56 -9.60 4.06
C TYR A 181 25.19 -10.43 5.31
N GLN A 182 26.17 -10.87 6.08
CA GLN A 182 25.94 -11.60 7.33
C GLN A 182 25.33 -10.67 8.40
N THR A 183 25.83 -9.43 8.50
CA THR A 183 25.24 -8.39 9.35
C THR A 183 23.80 -8.14 8.96
N PHE A 184 23.50 -8.07 7.66
CA PHE A 184 22.11 -7.91 7.21
C PHE A 184 21.23 -9.07 7.70
N PHE A 185 21.53 -10.31 7.36
CA PHE A 185 20.66 -11.45 7.66
C PHE A 185 20.61 -11.83 9.15
N LYS A 186 21.74 -11.71 9.88
CA LYS A 186 21.82 -12.12 11.28
C LYS A 186 21.43 -11.03 12.26
N VAL A 187 21.56 -9.76 11.87
CA VAL A 187 21.32 -8.63 12.77
C VAL A 187 20.14 -7.78 12.29
N HIS A 188 20.22 -7.19 11.08
CA HIS A 188 19.21 -6.24 10.64
C HIS A 188 17.87 -6.92 10.35
N PHE A 189 17.86 -8.01 9.61
CA PHE A 189 16.62 -8.67 9.18
C PHE A 189 15.75 -9.11 10.38
N PRO A 190 16.26 -9.74 11.44
CA PRO A 190 15.46 -10.06 12.63
C PRO A 190 14.85 -8.83 13.31
N PHE A 191 15.62 -7.74 13.42
CA PHE A 191 15.13 -6.47 13.98
C PHE A 191 14.05 -5.81 13.12
N LEU A 192 14.18 -5.90 11.81
CA LEU A 192 13.26 -5.28 10.87
C LEU A 192 12.00 -6.12 10.63
N PHE A 193 12.06 -7.43 10.84
CA PHE A 193 11.05 -8.40 10.38
C PHE A 193 9.62 -8.01 10.75
N LYS A 194 9.40 -7.60 12.00
CA LYS A 194 8.08 -7.18 12.46
C LYS A 194 7.58 -5.93 11.73
N ASN A 195 8.45 -4.93 11.57
CA ASN A 195 8.11 -3.71 10.85
C ASN A 195 7.91 -3.98 9.35
N LEU A 196 8.63 -4.95 8.76
CA LEU A 196 8.41 -5.36 7.38
C LEU A 196 7.00 -5.93 7.15
N ILE A 197 6.48 -6.70 8.10
CA ILE A 197 5.09 -7.20 8.05
C ILE A 197 4.09 -6.03 8.09
N LEU A 198 4.29 -5.07 8.99
CA LEU A 198 3.42 -3.90 9.10
C LEU A 198 3.44 -3.05 7.81
N ILE A 199 4.63 -2.84 7.24
CA ILE A 199 4.81 -2.11 5.98
C ILE A 199 4.17 -2.88 4.83
N PHE A 200 4.30 -4.22 4.80
CA PHE A 200 3.63 -5.07 3.82
C PHE A 200 2.11 -4.87 3.84
N LEU A 201 1.51 -4.91 5.02
CA LEU A 201 0.07 -4.71 5.17
C LEU A 201 -0.37 -3.31 4.74
N LEU A 202 0.40 -2.27 5.10
CA LEU A 202 0.12 -0.91 4.67
C LEU A 202 0.15 -0.75 3.15
N ILE A 203 1.19 -1.25 2.48
CA ILE A 203 1.29 -1.22 1.02
C ILE A 203 0.15 -2.03 0.40
N SER A 204 -0.17 -3.18 0.96
CA SER A 204 -1.25 -4.04 0.48
C SER A 204 -2.60 -3.32 0.49
N ILE A 205 -2.90 -2.54 1.53
CA ILE A 205 -4.12 -1.71 1.59
C ILE A 205 -4.10 -0.62 0.51
N GLU A 206 -2.95 0.03 0.28
CA GLU A 206 -2.83 1.07 -0.74
C GLU A 206 -3.02 0.51 -2.16
N VAL A 207 -2.40 -0.64 -2.46
CA VAL A 207 -2.55 -1.31 -3.77
C VAL A 207 -3.96 -1.84 -3.97
N LEU A 208 -4.58 -2.39 -2.91
CA LEU A 208 -5.95 -2.94 -2.96
C LEU A 208 -6.98 -1.91 -3.45
N LYS A 209 -6.87 -0.68 -2.99
CA LYS A 209 -7.79 0.42 -3.31
C LYS A 209 -7.39 1.24 -4.54
N GLU A 210 -6.21 0.92 -5.14
CA GLU A 210 -5.72 1.70 -6.27
C GLU A 210 -6.52 1.42 -7.54
N LEU A 211 -7.17 2.46 -8.03
CA LEU A 211 -8.05 2.39 -9.20
C LEU A 211 -7.44 3.03 -10.47
N PRO A 212 -6.98 4.29 -10.47
CA PRO A 212 -6.52 4.98 -11.68
C PRO A 212 -5.41 4.27 -12.45
N ILE A 213 -4.37 3.79 -11.74
CA ILE A 213 -3.25 3.06 -12.37
C ILE A 213 -3.75 1.73 -12.92
N THR A 214 -4.59 1.03 -12.14
CA THR A 214 -5.13 -0.27 -12.53
C THR A 214 -5.97 -0.15 -13.80
N LEU A 215 -6.85 0.84 -13.90
CA LEU A 215 -7.71 1.03 -15.09
C LEU A 215 -6.92 1.24 -16.38
N ILE A 216 -5.80 1.97 -16.31
CA ILE A 216 -5.03 2.37 -17.49
C ILE A 216 -4.00 1.30 -17.88
N LEU A 217 -3.33 0.67 -16.90
CA LEU A 217 -2.18 -0.22 -17.16
C LEU A 217 -2.49 -1.71 -17.05
N ARG A 218 -3.69 -2.12 -16.61
CA ARG A 218 -4.03 -3.53 -16.44
C ARG A 218 -4.01 -4.31 -17.75
N PRO A 219 -3.70 -5.61 -17.70
CA PRO A 219 -3.85 -6.50 -18.83
C PRO A 219 -5.31 -6.66 -19.26
N PHE A 220 -5.54 -7.08 -20.51
CA PHE A 220 -6.86 -7.48 -20.97
C PHE A 220 -7.43 -8.62 -20.10
N ASN A 221 -8.72 -8.57 -19.81
CA ASN A 221 -9.42 -9.54 -18.95
C ASN A 221 -8.85 -9.67 -17.54
N PHE A 222 -8.10 -8.69 -17.08
CA PHE A 222 -7.59 -8.60 -15.73
C PHE A 222 -8.39 -7.56 -14.92
N GLU A 223 -9.47 -8.03 -14.29
CA GLU A 223 -10.27 -7.22 -13.40
C GLU A 223 -9.87 -7.45 -11.95
N THR A 224 -9.92 -6.39 -11.16
CA THR A 224 -9.81 -6.41 -9.70
C THR A 224 -11.14 -5.98 -9.09
N PHE A 225 -11.34 -6.16 -7.80
CA PHE A 225 -12.54 -5.67 -7.14
C PHE A 225 -12.73 -4.16 -7.32
N ALA A 226 -11.64 -3.36 -7.27
CA ALA A 226 -11.70 -1.92 -7.46
C ALA A 226 -12.16 -1.54 -8.88
N THR A 227 -11.59 -2.19 -9.91
CA THR A 227 -11.97 -1.91 -11.30
C THR A 227 -13.38 -2.39 -11.62
N GLN A 228 -13.78 -3.55 -11.08
CA GLN A 228 -15.12 -4.09 -11.30
C GLN A 228 -16.21 -3.19 -10.66
N ALA A 229 -15.98 -2.77 -9.42
CA ALA A 229 -16.88 -1.84 -8.74
C ALA A 229 -17.01 -0.52 -9.50
N TYR A 230 -15.90 0.01 -10.00
CA TYR A 230 -15.89 1.24 -10.80
C TYR A 230 -16.64 1.09 -12.13
N ILE A 231 -16.44 -0.01 -12.85
CA ILE A 231 -17.11 -0.27 -14.13
C ILE A 231 -18.62 -0.26 -13.94
N TYR A 232 -19.14 -0.94 -12.93
CA TYR A 232 -20.57 -0.93 -12.63
C TYR A 232 -21.06 0.45 -12.22
N ALA A 233 -20.36 1.12 -11.32
CA ALA A 233 -20.73 2.46 -10.87
C ALA A 233 -20.72 3.48 -12.02
N SER A 234 -19.79 3.38 -12.97
CA SER A 234 -19.72 4.26 -14.15
C SER A 234 -20.84 4.03 -15.18
N GLN A 235 -21.55 2.92 -15.07
CA GLN A 235 -22.73 2.56 -15.87
C GLN A 235 -24.05 2.79 -15.12
N ASP A 236 -24.01 3.53 -14.00
CA ASP A 236 -25.16 3.77 -13.11
C ASP A 236 -25.76 2.49 -12.50
N LEU A 237 -25.00 1.37 -12.49
CA LEU A 237 -25.38 0.09 -11.89
C LEU A 237 -24.83 -0.01 -10.46
N LEU A 238 -25.31 0.87 -9.56
CA LEU A 238 -24.78 0.96 -8.19
C LEU A 238 -25.03 -0.32 -7.37
N GLU A 239 -26.15 -0.98 -7.60
CA GLU A 239 -26.50 -2.24 -6.96
C GLU A 239 -25.52 -3.35 -7.35
N ALA A 240 -25.12 -3.40 -8.63
CA ALA A 240 -24.12 -4.36 -9.10
C ALA A 240 -22.71 -4.09 -8.57
N ALA A 241 -22.38 -2.81 -8.30
CA ALA A 241 -21.11 -2.42 -7.70
C ALA A 241 -21.00 -2.81 -6.21
N ALA A 242 -22.11 -3.13 -5.55
CA ALA A 242 -22.16 -3.39 -4.11
C ALA A 242 -21.28 -4.57 -3.70
N LEU A 243 -21.42 -5.73 -4.35
CA LEU A 243 -20.69 -6.93 -3.97
C LEU A 243 -19.16 -6.80 -4.13
N PRO A 244 -18.61 -6.34 -5.27
CA PRO A 244 -17.17 -6.07 -5.39
C PRO A 244 -16.66 -5.08 -4.35
N SER A 245 -17.44 -4.04 -4.03
CA SER A 245 -17.09 -3.05 -2.99
C SER A 245 -17.05 -3.66 -1.59
N LEU A 246 -17.99 -4.55 -1.25
CA LEU A 246 -17.99 -5.29 0.02
C LEU A 246 -16.74 -6.18 0.17
N PHE A 247 -16.29 -6.84 -0.91
CA PHE A 247 -15.04 -7.60 -0.88
C PHE A 247 -13.82 -6.71 -0.67
N LEU A 248 -13.79 -5.50 -1.25
CA LEU A 248 -12.73 -4.53 -0.95
C LEU A 248 -12.71 -4.12 0.53
N ILE A 249 -13.88 -3.81 1.08
CA ILE A 249 -14.02 -3.45 2.51
C ILE A 249 -13.60 -4.62 3.39
N PHE A 250 -13.99 -5.85 3.04
CA PHE A 250 -13.60 -7.05 3.78
C PHE A 250 -12.08 -7.24 3.81
N TRP A 251 -11.40 -7.22 2.65
CA TRP A 251 -9.96 -7.40 2.59
C TRP A 251 -9.19 -6.26 3.25
N ALA A 252 -9.61 -5.01 3.03
CA ALA A 252 -9.01 -3.86 3.71
C ALA A 252 -9.21 -3.94 5.23
N GLY A 253 -10.40 -4.28 5.68
CA GLY A 253 -10.73 -4.45 7.10
C GLY A 253 -9.92 -5.56 7.75
N LEU A 254 -9.76 -6.71 7.07
CA LEU A 254 -8.93 -7.82 7.54
C LEU A 254 -7.46 -7.38 7.72
N MET A 255 -6.90 -6.67 6.73
CA MET A 255 -5.52 -6.17 6.81
C MET A 255 -5.34 -5.15 7.93
N ILE A 256 -6.30 -4.24 8.11
CA ILE A 256 -6.30 -3.25 9.21
C ILE A 256 -6.40 -3.97 10.56
N PHE A 257 -7.27 -4.98 10.69
CA PHE A 257 -7.42 -5.75 11.92
C PHE A 257 -6.12 -6.48 12.28
N ILE A 258 -5.47 -7.13 11.32
CA ILE A 258 -4.16 -7.76 11.52
C ILE A 258 -3.13 -6.72 11.96
N THR A 259 -3.06 -5.57 11.28
CA THR A 259 -2.13 -4.47 11.61
C THR A 259 -2.34 -3.98 13.04
N SER A 260 -3.60 -3.75 13.45
CA SER A 260 -3.93 -3.26 14.79
C SER A 260 -3.54 -4.27 15.88
N LYS A 261 -3.77 -5.56 15.64
CA LYS A 261 -3.37 -6.64 16.56
C LYS A 261 -1.84 -6.70 16.73
N TYR A 262 -1.09 -6.57 15.63
CA TYR A 262 0.38 -6.54 15.69
C TYR A 262 0.92 -5.35 16.47
N ILE A 263 0.30 -4.16 16.36
CA ILE A 263 0.68 -2.96 17.12
C ILE A 263 0.34 -3.11 18.60
N LEU A 264 -0.83 -3.70 18.93
CA LEU A 264 -1.27 -3.86 20.32
C LEU A 264 -0.45 -4.90 21.09
N LEU A 265 0.11 -5.92 20.43
CA LEU A 265 0.97 -6.92 21.05
C LEU A 265 2.35 -6.38 21.44
N ASP A 266 2.68 -5.14 21.05
CA ASP A 266 3.95 -4.45 21.38
C ASP A 266 3.87 -3.55 22.63
N LYS A 267 2.71 -3.43 23.24
CA LYS A 267 2.53 -2.70 24.50
C LYS A 267 2.47 -3.64 25.68
#